data_da9839cc9b3d71ae8c81742172a7c0f3
#
_entry.id   da9839cc9b3d71ae8c81742172a7c0f3
#
_cell.length_a   1.000
_cell.length_b   1.000
_cell.length_c   1.000
_cell.angle_alpha   90.00
_cell.angle_beta   90.00
_cell.angle_gamma   90.00
#
_symmetry.space_group_name_H-M   'P 1'
#
loop_
_entity.id
_entity.type
_entity.pdbx_description
1 polymer ?
#
loop_
_entity_poly.entity_id
_entity_poly.type
_entity_poly.pdbx_seq_one_letter_code
_entity_poly.pdbx_strand_id
1 'polypeptide(L)'
;MLYAVDMSSALPPFPRSPEPFDTPQTLEIGAAPDGPCLRADAARNRARLLEAAARLIEEHGVAGVTMEAVAAAAQVGKGTVFRRFGDRTGLLMALLDHSAKQLQADFLGGPPPLGPGAPPLERLRAFGVAVLYRSDEQLDLHLAAQPEPTRRFSHPAHQALRTHVLMLLRQIVPDADCELLAEALLASLDPALIHYHTRQCGLPMERLEAGWVDLVARATGTSPLR
;
A
#
# COMPACT_ATOMS: atom_id res chain seq x y z
N MET A 1 -14.71 -26.79 -59.82
CA MET A 1 -13.34 -26.62 -60.33
C MET A 1 -12.44 -26.58 -59.10
N LEU A 2 -11.97 -27.75 -58.65
CA LEU A 2 -11.10 -27.89 -57.48
C LEU A 2 -9.67 -27.62 -57.86
N TYR A 3 -9.00 -26.70 -57.22
CA TYR A 3 -7.57 -26.54 -57.29
C TYR A 3 -6.92 -27.52 -56.28
N ALA A 4 -6.27 -28.55 -56.84
CA ALA A 4 -5.35 -29.40 -56.09
C ALA A 4 -4.02 -28.65 -55.89
N VAL A 5 -3.64 -28.40 -54.62
CA VAL A 5 -2.31 -27.86 -54.26
C VAL A 5 -1.36 -29.07 -54.13
N ASP A 6 -0.35 -29.06 -54.98
CA ASP A 6 0.75 -30.05 -55.00
C ASP A 6 1.65 -29.82 -53.76
N MET A 7 1.67 -30.73 -52.84
CA MET A 7 2.47 -30.77 -51.60
C MET A 7 3.75 -31.59 -51.76
N SER A 8 4.51 -31.38 -52.87
CA SER A 8 5.80 -32.04 -53.03
C SER A 8 6.96 -31.02 -53.10
N SER A 9 7.15 -30.30 -51.99
CA SER A 9 8.38 -29.53 -51.82
C SER A 9 9.17 -30.15 -50.66
N ALA A 10 10.27 -30.81 -51.01
CA ALA A 10 11.16 -31.45 -50.06
C ALA A 10 11.75 -30.40 -49.10
N LEU A 11 11.63 -30.64 -47.79
CA LEU A 11 12.28 -29.89 -46.75
C LEU A 11 13.80 -29.88 -46.92
N PRO A 12 14.49 -28.77 -46.73
CA PRO A 12 15.94 -28.73 -46.75
C PRO A 12 16.52 -29.60 -45.61
N PRO A 13 17.70 -30.23 -45.83
CA PRO A 13 18.31 -31.06 -44.82
C PRO A 13 18.67 -30.25 -43.56
N PHE A 14 18.37 -30.82 -42.38
CA PHE A 14 18.73 -30.25 -41.10
C PHE A 14 20.24 -30.00 -41.02
N PRO A 15 20.68 -28.83 -40.47
CA PRO A 15 22.09 -28.57 -40.22
C PRO A 15 22.63 -29.65 -39.26
N ARG A 16 23.85 -30.14 -39.58
CA ARG A 16 24.55 -31.12 -38.72
C ARG A 16 24.76 -30.52 -37.33
N SER A 17 24.57 -31.32 -36.32
CA SER A 17 24.83 -30.96 -34.92
C SER A 17 26.23 -30.38 -34.78
N PRO A 18 26.39 -29.28 -34.03
CA PRO A 18 27.69 -28.75 -33.67
C PRO A 18 28.46 -29.78 -32.85
N GLU A 19 29.77 -29.82 -33.05
CA GLU A 19 30.72 -30.63 -32.30
C GLU A 19 30.58 -30.43 -30.79
N PRO A 20 30.94 -31.42 -29.94
CA PRO A 20 30.83 -31.28 -28.49
C PRO A 20 31.75 -30.14 -28.02
N PHE A 21 31.14 -29.18 -27.32
CA PHE A 21 31.87 -28.10 -26.67
C PHE A 21 32.86 -28.68 -25.69
N ASP A 22 34.12 -28.41 -25.91
CA ASP A 22 35.22 -28.64 -24.99
C ASP A 22 34.95 -27.88 -23.68
N THR A 23 35.11 -28.61 -22.57
CA THR A 23 35.26 -28.18 -21.18
C THR A 23 34.27 -27.14 -20.66
N PRO A 24 33.47 -27.45 -19.62
CA PRO A 24 32.66 -26.45 -18.94
C PRO A 24 33.58 -25.45 -18.25
N GLN A 25 33.72 -24.26 -18.83
CA GLN A 25 34.20 -23.11 -18.08
C GLN A 25 33.17 -22.87 -16.97
N THR A 26 33.56 -23.15 -15.74
CA THR A 26 32.83 -22.73 -14.55
C THR A 26 32.81 -21.22 -14.57
N LEU A 27 31.72 -20.65 -15.07
CA LEU A 27 31.43 -19.24 -14.82
C LEU A 27 31.26 -19.12 -13.30
N GLU A 28 32.28 -18.60 -12.64
CA GLU A 28 32.11 -18.08 -11.30
C GLU A 28 31.09 -16.95 -11.42
N ILE A 29 29.81 -17.28 -11.10
CA ILE A 29 28.81 -16.27 -10.83
C ILE A 29 29.32 -15.54 -9.60
N GLY A 30 30.01 -14.44 -9.81
CA GLY A 30 30.43 -13.56 -8.75
C GLY A 30 29.22 -13.31 -7.87
N ALA A 31 29.29 -13.67 -6.60
CA ALA A 31 28.24 -13.43 -5.62
C ALA A 31 27.82 -11.98 -5.76
N ALA A 32 26.53 -11.78 -6.09
CA ALA A 32 25.96 -10.43 -6.18
C ALA A 32 26.28 -9.70 -4.86
N PRO A 33 26.73 -8.44 -4.90
CA PRO A 33 27.17 -7.70 -3.71
C PRO A 33 25.99 -7.27 -2.81
N ASP A 34 24.89 -7.99 -2.80
CA ASP A 34 23.71 -7.78 -1.98
C ASP A 34 23.78 -8.53 -0.64
N GLY A 35 24.81 -8.26 0.13
CA GLY A 35 24.87 -8.71 1.51
C GLY A 35 23.77 -8.06 2.37
N PRO A 36 23.37 -8.70 3.50
CA PRO A 36 22.39 -8.17 4.45
C PRO A 36 22.68 -6.72 4.89
N CYS A 37 23.95 -6.33 4.91
CA CYS A 37 24.40 -4.98 5.26
C CYS A 37 23.95 -3.92 4.23
N LEU A 38 24.09 -4.18 2.93
CA LEU A 38 23.70 -3.23 1.88
C LEU A 38 22.17 -3.02 1.82
N ARG A 39 21.38 -4.07 2.08
CA ARG A 39 19.91 -3.94 2.17
C ARG A 39 19.50 -3.12 3.40
N ALA A 40 20.16 -3.32 4.54
CA ALA A 40 19.92 -2.53 5.74
C ALA A 40 20.31 -1.06 5.56
N ASP A 41 21.43 -0.76 4.91
CA ASP A 41 21.85 0.61 4.57
C ASP A 41 20.87 1.27 3.59
N ALA A 42 20.42 0.55 2.58
CA ALA A 42 19.40 1.03 1.63
C ALA A 42 18.07 1.32 2.31
N ALA A 43 17.66 0.49 3.29
CA ALA A 43 16.44 0.71 4.08
C ALA A 43 16.58 1.94 5.00
N ARG A 44 17.71 2.08 5.71
CA ARG A 44 18.00 3.26 6.54
C ARG A 44 18.01 4.55 5.73
N ASN A 45 18.65 4.54 4.57
CA ASN A 45 18.67 5.71 3.69
C ASN A 45 17.26 6.06 3.17
N ARG A 46 16.45 5.06 2.82
CA ARG A 46 15.05 5.28 2.44
C ARG A 46 14.24 5.91 3.58
N ALA A 47 14.40 5.42 4.80
CA ALA A 47 13.72 5.96 5.97
C ALA A 47 14.09 7.45 6.20
N ARG A 48 15.39 7.80 6.17
CA ARG A 48 15.86 9.19 6.29
C ARG A 48 15.25 10.14 5.25
N LEU A 49 15.09 9.66 4.01
CA LEU A 49 14.46 10.45 2.93
C LEU A 49 12.97 10.68 3.20
N LEU A 50 12.25 9.67 3.69
CA LEU A 50 10.84 9.78 4.04
C LEU A 50 10.62 10.67 5.27
N GLU A 51 11.48 10.58 6.29
CA GLU A 51 11.46 11.48 7.44
C GLU A 51 11.71 12.95 7.04
N ALA A 52 12.67 13.19 6.14
CA ALA A 52 12.91 14.53 5.61
C ALA A 52 11.69 15.07 4.84
N ALA A 53 11.05 14.23 4.04
CA ALA A 53 9.84 14.58 3.31
C ALA A 53 8.64 14.82 4.26
N ALA A 54 8.49 14.04 5.31
CA ALA A 54 7.45 14.24 6.33
C ALA A 54 7.61 15.59 7.04
N ARG A 55 8.82 15.93 7.46
CA ARG A 55 9.09 17.27 8.05
C ARG A 55 8.74 18.41 7.09
N LEU A 56 9.06 18.27 5.79
CA LEU A 56 8.69 19.28 4.80
C LEU A 56 7.17 19.42 4.64
N ILE A 57 6.40 18.34 4.81
CA ILE A 57 4.93 18.42 4.84
C ILE A 57 4.46 19.21 6.06
N GLU A 58 5.02 18.94 7.24
CA GLU A 58 4.67 19.66 8.49
C GLU A 58 4.99 21.15 8.40
N GLU A 59 6.13 21.51 7.81
CA GLU A 59 6.60 22.89 7.73
C GLU A 59 5.97 23.69 6.58
N HIS A 60 5.73 23.06 5.43
CA HIS A 60 5.41 23.74 4.17
C HIS A 60 4.20 23.14 3.43
N GLY A 61 3.51 22.16 4.03
CA GLY A 61 2.46 21.42 3.38
C GLY A 61 2.96 20.52 2.24
N VAL A 62 2.05 19.76 1.65
CA VAL A 62 2.38 18.81 0.57
C VAL A 62 2.95 19.52 -0.67
N ALA A 63 2.57 20.76 -0.93
CA ALA A 63 3.11 21.56 -2.03
C ALA A 63 4.62 21.81 -1.90
N GLY A 64 5.14 21.93 -0.66
CA GLY A 64 6.56 22.10 -0.37
C GLY A 64 7.41 20.86 -0.62
N VAL A 65 6.81 19.70 -0.80
CA VAL A 65 7.53 18.45 -1.07
C VAL A 65 7.93 18.38 -2.53
N THR A 66 9.16 18.73 -2.82
CA THR A 66 9.81 18.55 -4.13
C THR A 66 10.99 17.60 -4.01
N MET A 67 11.42 16.99 -5.11
CA MET A 67 12.58 16.09 -5.12
C MET A 67 13.85 16.82 -4.67
N GLU A 68 13.97 18.09 -5.03
CA GLU A 68 15.07 18.98 -4.66
C GLU A 68 15.06 19.34 -3.16
N ALA A 69 13.90 19.73 -2.64
CA ALA A 69 13.74 20.06 -1.23
C ALA A 69 14.05 18.86 -0.33
N VAL A 70 13.57 17.67 -0.69
CA VAL A 70 13.87 16.45 0.05
C VAL A 70 15.36 16.08 -0.03
N ALA A 71 16.00 16.23 -1.19
CA ALA A 71 17.43 16.00 -1.34
C ALA A 71 18.25 16.94 -0.43
N ALA A 72 17.90 18.21 -0.40
CA ALA A 72 18.54 19.22 0.45
C ALA A 72 18.32 18.91 1.96
N ALA A 73 17.08 18.65 2.36
CA ALA A 73 16.73 18.35 3.76
C ALA A 73 17.37 17.05 4.28
N ALA A 74 17.54 16.05 3.41
CA ALA A 74 18.20 14.80 3.74
C ALA A 74 19.73 14.82 3.54
N GLN A 75 20.29 15.92 3.03
CA GLN A 75 21.72 16.09 2.73
C GLN A 75 22.26 15.04 1.75
N VAL A 76 21.51 14.76 0.70
CA VAL A 76 21.89 13.81 -0.37
C VAL A 76 21.83 14.47 -1.74
N GLY A 77 22.50 13.87 -2.71
CA GLY A 77 22.38 14.31 -4.11
C GLY A 77 20.97 14.07 -4.66
N LYS A 78 20.44 15.04 -5.47
CA LYS A 78 19.13 14.95 -6.15
C LYS A 78 18.95 13.61 -6.90
N GLY A 79 20.01 13.12 -7.60
CA GLY A 79 19.98 11.84 -8.31
C GLY A 79 19.69 10.63 -7.38
N THR A 80 20.03 10.70 -6.09
CA THR A 80 19.72 9.65 -5.13
C THR A 80 18.22 9.57 -4.88
N VAL A 81 17.54 10.71 -4.74
CA VAL A 81 16.09 10.78 -4.53
C VAL A 81 15.35 10.27 -5.77
N PHE A 82 15.74 10.77 -6.97
CA PHE A 82 15.16 10.32 -8.25
C PHE A 82 15.34 8.82 -8.47
N ARG A 83 16.54 8.28 -8.24
CA ARG A 83 16.79 6.83 -8.38
C ARG A 83 15.94 5.99 -7.44
N ARG A 84 15.59 6.52 -6.24
CA ARG A 84 14.85 5.79 -5.21
C ARG A 84 13.34 5.84 -5.41
N PHE A 85 12.80 6.96 -5.86
CA PHE A 85 11.35 7.20 -5.91
C PHE A 85 10.81 7.44 -7.31
N GLY A 86 11.68 7.64 -8.31
CA GLY A 86 11.30 7.94 -9.68
C GLY A 86 10.96 9.42 -9.88
N ASP A 87 9.83 9.83 -9.32
CA ASP A 87 9.32 11.20 -9.40
C ASP A 87 8.65 11.64 -8.09
N ARG A 88 8.04 12.81 -8.11
CA ARG A 88 7.31 13.36 -6.95
C ARG A 88 6.12 12.47 -6.56
N THR A 89 5.38 11.94 -7.52
CA THR A 89 4.25 11.05 -7.26
C THR A 89 4.71 9.77 -6.57
N GLY A 90 5.80 9.15 -7.04
CA GLY A 90 6.41 7.99 -6.39
C GLY A 90 6.91 8.28 -4.98
N LEU A 91 7.43 9.50 -4.71
CA LEU A 91 7.78 9.93 -3.35
C LEU A 91 6.56 10.06 -2.44
N LEU A 92 5.48 10.71 -2.92
CA LEU A 92 4.24 10.87 -2.15
C LEU A 92 3.57 9.52 -1.87
N MET A 93 3.55 8.61 -2.85
CA MET A 93 3.10 7.23 -2.65
C MET A 93 3.93 6.50 -1.61
N ALA A 94 5.25 6.70 -1.61
CA ALA A 94 6.14 6.07 -0.62
C ALA A 94 5.93 6.62 0.80
N LEU A 95 5.49 7.86 0.95
CA LEU A 95 5.07 8.44 2.23
C LEU A 95 3.77 7.80 2.73
N LEU A 96 2.76 7.65 1.86
CA LEU A 96 1.53 6.94 2.19
C LEU A 96 1.80 5.49 2.59
N ASP A 97 2.68 4.79 1.87
CA ASP A 97 3.10 3.42 2.23
C ASP A 97 3.77 3.35 3.59
N HIS A 98 4.59 4.35 3.92
CA HIS A 98 5.26 4.41 5.23
C HIS A 98 4.23 4.56 6.36
N SER A 99 3.29 5.47 6.20
CA SER A 99 2.19 5.66 7.13
C SER A 99 1.29 4.43 7.27
N ALA A 100 0.95 3.77 6.15
CA ALA A 100 0.17 2.54 6.17
C ALA A 100 0.88 1.41 6.95
N LYS A 101 2.21 1.31 6.84
CA LYS A 101 3.02 0.35 7.61
C LYS A 101 3.02 0.66 9.11
N GLN A 102 3.01 1.94 9.50
CA GLN A 102 2.88 2.32 10.90
C GLN A 102 1.53 1.89 11.47
N LEU A 103 0.42 2.21 10.77
CA LEU A 103 -0.90 1.73 11.15
C LEU A 103 -0.97 0.19 11.24
N GLN A 104 -0.32 -0.50 10.28
CA GLN A 104 -0.24 -1.95 10.30
C GLN A 104 0.50 -2.48 11.54
N ALA A 105 1.60 -1.85 11.92
CA ALA A 105 2.31 -2.21 13.15
C ALA A 105 1.44 -1.99 14.40
N ASP A 106 0.65 -0.89 14.43
CA ASP A 106 -0.23 -0.57 15.54
C ASP A 106 -1.35 -1.63 15.72
N PHE A 107 -2.03 -2.06 14.65
CA PHE A 107 -3.09 -3.07 14.78
C PHE A 107 -2.58 -4.51 14.90
N LEU A 108 -1.32 -4.80 14.54
CA LEU A 108 -0.71 -6.13 14.69
C LEU A 108 -0.06 -6.33 16.06
N GLY A 109 0.57 -5.30 16.63
CA GLY A 109 1.39 -5.43 17.82
C GLY A 109 1.31 -4.25 18.79
N GLY A 110 0.48 -3.22 18.50
CA GLY A 110 0.28 -2.08 19.36
C GLY A 110 -0.61 -2.38 20.57
N PRO A 111 -0.87 -1.37 21.40
CA PRO A 111 -1.72 -1.53 22.59
C PRO A 111 -3.20 -1.67 22.21
N PRO A 112 -4.02 -2.29 23.12
CA PRO A 112 -5.48 -2.24 22.99
C PRO A 112 -6.01 -0.79 23.03
N PRO A 113 -7.17 -0.49 22.41
CA PRO A 113 -8.09 -1.44 21.75
C PRO A 113 -7.74 -1.77 20.31
N LEU A 114 -6.81 -1.05 19.65
CA LEU A 114 -6.45 -1.28 18.25
C LEU A 114 -5.66 -2.58 18.07
N GLY A 115 -4.66 -2.79 18.90
CA GLY A 115 -3.79 -3.96 18.88
C GLY A 115 -4.41 -5.21 19.53
N PRO A 116 -3.63 -6.30 19.63
CA PRO A 116 -4.04 -7.53 20.30
C PRO A 116 -4.39 -7.32 21.77
N GLY A 117 -5.30 -8.18 22.30
CA GLY A 117 -5.72 -8.15 23.70
C GLY A 117 -7.11 -7.56 23.95
N ALA A 118 -7.68 -6.79 23.02
CA ALA A 118 -9.08 -6.38 23.08
C ALA A 118 -9.98 -7.38 22.31
N PRO A 119 -11.29 -7.44 22.64
CA PRO A 119 -12.27 -8.21 21.88
C PRO A 119 -12.32 -7.82 20.41
N PRO A 120 -12.59 -8.75 19.47
CA PRO A 120 -12.57 -8.48 18.03
C PRO A 120 -13.44 -7.30 17.60
N LEU A 121 -14.63 -7.12 18.20
CA LEU A 121 -15.53 -6.01 17.89
C LEU A 121 -14.94 -4.65 18.32
N GLU A 122 -14.31 -4.59 19.48
CA GLU A 122 -13.66 -3.37 19.97
C GLU A 122 -12.46 -3.01 19.07
N ARG A 123 -11.67 -4.01 18.67
CA ARG A 123 -10.58 -3.84 17.71
C ARG A 123 -11.07 -3.32 16.36
N LEU A 124 -12.18 -3.85 15.84
CA LEU A 124 -12.76 -3.39 14.58
C LEU A 124 -13.24 -1.94 14.65
N ARG A 125 -13.87 -1.56 15.76
CA ARG A 125 -14.29 -0.15 16.01
C ARG A 125 -13.08 0.77 16.08
N ALA A 126 -12.09 0.44 16.89
CA ALA A 126 -10.86 1.22 17.03
C ALA A 126 -10.06 1.32 15.73
N PHE A 127 -10.04 0.25 14.93
CA PHE A 127 -9.39 0.24 13.62
C PHE A 127 -9.97 1.30 12.68
N GLY A 128 -11.29 1.36 12.52
CA GLY A 128 -11.89 2.34 11.61
C GLY A 128 -11.70 3.77 12.10
N VAL A 129 -11.78 4.01 13.41
CA VAL A 129 -11.47 5.32 14.01
C VAL A 129 -10.02 5.71 13.69
N ALA A 130 -9.05 4.82 13.88
CA ALA A 130 -7.65 5.08 13.55
C ALA A 130 -7.43 5.38 12.06
N VAL A 131 -8.14 4.66 11.17
CA VAL A 131 -8.08 4.93 9.72
C VAL A 131 -8.68 6.28 9.38
N LEU A 132 -9.83 6.66 9.97
CA LEU A 132 -10.51 7.94 9.75
C LEU A 132 -9.59 9.12 10.09
N TYR A 133 -9.05 9.16 11.31
CA TYR A 133 -8.19 10.26 11.76
C TYR A 133 -6.89 10.33 10.95
N ARG A 134 -6.25 9.19 10.69
CA ARG A 134 -5.03 9.15 9.86
C ARG A 134 -5.29 9.62 8.43
N SER A 135 -6.44 9.25 7.85
CA SER A 135 -6.81 9.70 6.50
C SER A 135 -7.10 11.20 6.45
N ASP A 136 -7.70 11.79 7.49
CA ASP A 136 -7.91 13.24 7.58
C ASP A 136 -6.59 14.00 7.74
N GLU A 137 -5.69 13.53 8.60
CA GLU A 137 -4.33 14.09 8.77
C GLU A 137 -3.51 14.08 7.47
N GLN A 138 -3.70 13.05 6.63
CA GLN A 138 -2.96 12.85 5.39
C GLN A 138 -3.78 13.15 4.13
N LEU A 139 -4.89 13.86 4.27
CA LEU A 139 -5.83 14.09 3.19
C LEU A 139 -5.18 14.77 1.98
N ASP A 140 -4.42 15.85 2.22
CA ASP A 140 -3.71 16.58 1.16
C ASP A 140 -2.67 15.68 0.45
N LEU A 141 -2.05 14.76 1.20
CA LEU A 141 -1.10 13.79 0.65
C LEU A 141 -1.82 12.77 -0.25
N HIS A 142 -2.97 12.26 0.18
CA HIS A 142 -3.80 11.35 -0.62
C HIS A 142 -4.27 12.03 -1.92
N LEU A 143 -4.72 13.27 -1.85
CA LEU A 143 -5.18 14.03 -3.02
C LEU A 143 -4.04 14.35 -3.98
N ALA A 144 -2.84 14.68 -3.47
CA ALA A 144 -1.69 15.01 -4.29
C ALA A 144 -1.03 13.78 -4.94
N ALA A 145 -1.10 12.61 -4.31
CA ALA A 145 -0.55 11.37 -4.83
C ALA A 145 -1.38 10.79 -5.99
N GLN A 146 -2.68 11.08 -6.05
CA GLN A 146 -3.63 10.65 -7.08
C GLN A 146 -3.39 9.21 -7.58
N PRO A 147 -3.48 8.19 -6.72
CA PRO A 147 -3.30 6.82 -7.15
C PRO A 147 -4.39 6.44 -8.16
N GLU A 148 -4.03 5.65 -9.17
CA GLU A 148 -4.97 5.16 -10.17
C GLU A 148 -6.11 4.38 -9.48
N PRO A 149 -7.40 4.72 -9.72
CA PRO A 149 -8.53 4.21 -8.94
C PRO A 149 -8.60 2.68 -8.84
N THR A 150 -8.28 1.98 -9.93
CA THR A 150 -8.34 0.50 -9.99
C THR A 150 -7.16 -0.16 -9.28
N ARG A 151 -5.98 0.45 -9.30
CA ARG A 151 -4.77 -0.11 -8.69
C ARG A 151 -4.77 -0.03 -7.17
N ARG A 152 -5.55 0.89 -6.58
CA ARG A 152 -5.59 1.04 -5.12
C ARG A 152 -6.05 -0.24 -4.40
N PHE A 153 -7.00 -0.99 -4.99
CA PHE A 153 -7.53 -2.23 -4.39
C PHE A 153 -6.52 -3.39 -4.40
N SER A 154 -5.62 -3.44 -5.38
CA SER A 154 -4.53 -4.42 -5.45
C SER A 154 -3.26 -3.98 -4.70
N HIS A 155 -3.24 -2.76 -4.15
CA HIS A 155 -2.08 -2.24 -3.44
C HIS A 155 -1.85 -3.00 -2.12
N PRO A 156 -0.60 -3.36 -1.76
CA PRO A 156 -0.31 -4.12 -0.53
C PRO A 156 -0.88 -3.49 0.75
N ALA A 157 -0.90 -2.15 0.85
CA ALA A 157 -1.47 -1.47 2.00
C ALA A 157 -2.99 -1.75 2.13
N HIS A 158 -3.76 -1.64 1.03
CA HIS A 158 -5.19 -1.97 1.04
C HIS A 158 -5.43 -3.45 1.41
N GLN A 159 -4.63 -4.36 0.85
CA GLN A 159 -4.73 -5.78 1.14
C GLN A 159 -4.43 -6.10 2.62
N ALA A 160 -3.51 -5.38 3.26
CA ALA A 160 -3.24 -5.52 4.69
C ALA A 160 -4.44 -5.08 5.54
N LEU A 161 -5.06 -3.93 5.23
CA LEU A 161 -6.27 -3.45 5.90
C LEU A 161 -7.43 -4.44 5.71
N ARG A 162 -7.65 -4.90 4.47
CA ARG A 162 -8.67 -5.90 4.12
C ARG A 162 -8.49 -7.19 4.91
N THR A 163 -7.29 -7.72 4.94
CA THR A 163 -6.98 -8.97 5.66
C THR A 163 -7.26 -8.82 7.15
N HIS A 164 -6.91 -7.67 7.75
CA HIS A 164 -7.16 -7.40 9.16
C HIS A 164 -8.67 -7.35 9.46
N VAL A 165 -9.43 -6.57 8.69
CA VAL A 165 -10.89 -6.46 8.85
C VAL A 165 -11.56 -7.81 8.65
N LEU A 166 -11.18 -8.55 7.61
CA LEU A 166 -11.70 -9.89 7.33
C LEU A 166 -11.46 -10.87 8.49
N MET A 167 -10.24 -10.85 9.05
CA MET A 167 -9.89 -11.68 10.22
C MET A 167 -10.78 -11.37 11.44
N LEU A 168 -11.06 -10.10 11.69
CA LEU A 168 -11.93 -9.69 12.80
C LEU A 168 -13.38 -10.07 12.54
N LEU A 169 -13.90 -9.82 11.34
CA LEU A 169 -15.27 -10.17 10.96
C LEU A 169 -15.56 -11.67 11.07
N ARG A 170 -14.62 -12.52 10.66
CA ARG A 170 -14.74 -13.99 10.81
C ARG A 170 -14.86 -14.44 12.26
N GLN A 171 -14.36 -13.65 13.21
CA GLN A 171 -14.52 -13.92 14.65
C GLN A 171 -15.82 -13.35 15.22
N ILE A 172 -16.38 -12.29 14.62
CA ILE A 172 -17.58 -11.60 15.11
C ILE A 172 -18.85 -12.20 14.49
N VAL A 173 -18.85 -12.40 13.16
CA VAL A 173 -20.00 -12.82 12.35
C VAL A 173 -19.60 -13.93 11.36
N PRO A 174 -19.22 -15.12 11.82
CA PRO A 174 -18.65 -16.18 10.97
C PRO A 174 -19.58 -16.64 9.85
N ASP A 175 -20.90 -16.49 10.01
CA ASP A 175 -21.92 -16.93 9.05
C ASP A 175 -22.22 -15.88 7.97
N ALA A 176 -21.64 -14.67 8.06
CA ALA A 176 -21.80 -13.62 7.06
C ALA A 176 -20.82 -13.77 5.89
N ASP A 177 -21.12 -13.15 4.74
CA ASP A 177 -20.13 -12.94 3.69
C ASP A 177 -19.09 -11.91 4.14
N CYS A 178 -18.13 -12.38 4.96
CA CYS A 178 -17.10 -11.52 5.55
C CYS A 178 -16.22 -10.85 4.49
N GLU A 179 -16.10 -11.40 3.29
CA GLU A 179 -15.24 -10.84 2.23
C GLU A 179 -15.88 -9.58 1.65
N LEU A 180 -17.16 -9.65 1.25
CA LEU A 180 -17.88 -8.47 0.75
C LEU A 180 -18.14 -7.46 1.87
N LEU A 181 -18.39 -7.91 3.09
CA LEU A 181 -18.57 -7.03 4.24
C LEU A 181 -17.31 -6.24 4.58
N ALA A 182 -16.13 -6.87 4.50
CA ALA A 182 -14.85 -6.17 4.68
C ALA A 182 -14.65 -5.06 3.64
N GLU A 183 -14.94 -5.34 2.37
CA GLU A 183 -14.85 -4.32 1.31
C GLU A 183 -15.85 -3.17 1.52
N ALA A 184 -17.09 -3.48 1.90
CA ALA A 184 -18.12 -2.48 2.18
C ALA A 184 -17.74 -1.56 3.35
N LEU A 185 -17.20 -2.13 4.42
CA LEU A 185 -16.70 -1.36 5.56
C LEU A 185 -15.51 -0.48 5.16
N LEU A 186 -14.52 -1.03 4.43
CA LEU A 186 -13.37 -0.26 3.97
C LEU A 186 -13.74 0.85 2.98
N ALA A 187 -14.77 0.64 2.16
CA ALA A 187 -15.26 1.68 1.25
C ALA A 187 -15.76 2.93 1.99
N SER A 188 -16.32 2.78 3.20
CA SER A 188 -16.75 3.91 4.03
C SER A 188 -15.57 4.71 4.61
N LEU A 189 -14.38 4.14 4.62
CA LEU A 189 -13.13 4.76 5.09
C LEU A 189 -12.26 5.31 3.94
N ASP A 190 -12.82 5.42 2.72
CA ASP A 190 -12.09 5.95 1.56
C ASP A 190 -11.70 7.42 1.77
N PRO A 191 -10.43 7.81 1.58
CA PRO A 191 -9.98 9.18 1.77
C PRO A 191 -10.77 10.21 0.93
N ALA A 192 -11.23 9.86 -0.28
CA ALA A 192 -12.03 10.76 -1.10
C ALA A 192 -13.43 10.98 -0.49
N LEU A 193 -14.02 9.97 0.13
CA LEU A 193 -15.30 10.09 0.83
C LEU A 193 -15.13 10.92 2.12
N ILE A 194 -14.05 10.70 2.86
CA ILE A 194 -13.72 11.51 4.06
C ILE A 194 -13.54 12.98 3.65
N HIS A 195 -12.78 13.25 2.58
CA HIS A 195 -12.63 14.60 2.03
C HIS A 195 -13.97 15.25 1.69
N TYR A 196 -14.81 14.54 0.97
CA TYR A 196 -16.16 15.04 0.62
C TYR A 196 -16.95 15.43 1.88
N HIS A 197 -16.99 14.55 2.88
CA HIS A 197 -17.74 14.81 4.10
C HIS A 197 -17.17 15.95 4.93
N THR A 198 -15.85 15.97 5.15
CA THR A 198 -15.21 16.95 6.05
C THR A 198 -15.01 18.30 5.37
N ARG A 199 -14.50 18.35 4.13
CA ARG A 199 -14.12 19.61 3.46
C ARG A 199 -15.22 20.20 2.59
N GLN A 200 -16.10 19.38 1.99
CA GLN A 200 -17.18 19.90 1.13
C GLN A 200 -18.52 20.00 1.88
N CYS A 201 -18.87 19.00 2.71
CA CYS A 201 -20.10 19.03 3.50
C CYS A 201 -19.93 19.67 4.88
N GLY A 202 -18.72 19.94 5.35
CA GLY A 202 -18.45 20.55 6.66
C GLY A 202 -18.83 19.68 7.85
N LEU A 203 -18.87 18.34 7.68
CA LEU A 203 -19.17 17.43 8.78
C LEU A 203 -17.96 17.30 9.71
N PRO A 204 -18.16 17.40 11.04
CA PRO A 204 -17.08 17.19 12.00
C PRO A 204 -16.63 15.71 12.03
N MET A 205 -15.36 15.47 12.34
CA MET A 205 -14.77 14.12 12.39
C MET A 205 -15.49 13.22 13.39
N GLU A 206 -15.94 13.77 14.53
CA GLU A 206 -16.67 13.04 15.56
C GLU A 206 -17.98 12.43 15.01
N ARG A 207 -18.58 13.07 14.00
CA ARG A 207 -19.77 12.53 13.33
C ARG A 207 -19.42 11.36 12.43
N LEU A 208 -18.27 11.41 11.74
CA LEU A 208 -17.79 10.29 10.92
C LEU A 208 -17.42 9.11 11.82
N GLU A 209 -16.76 9.36 12.93
CA GLU A 209 -16.43 8.37 13.96
C GLU A 209 -17.72 7.68 14.50
N ALA A 210 -18.70 8.47 14.93
CA ALA A 210 -19.99 7.93 15.38
C ALA A 210 -20.70 7.12 14.29
N GLY A 211 -20.65 7.60 13.04
CA GLY A 211 -21.19 6.90 11.87
C GLY A 211 -20.49 5.56 11.63
N TRP A 212 -19.17 5.50 11.75
CA TRP A 212 -18.40 4.26 11.65
C TRP A 212 -18.81 3.26 12.75
N VAL A 213 -18.89 3.70 14.01
CA VAL A 213 -19.29 2.84 15.13
C VAL A 213 -20.70 2.29 14.95
N ASP A 214 -21.66 3.11 14.50
CA ASP A 214 -23.03 2.68 14.19
C ASP A 214 -23.06 1.71 12.99
N LEU A 215 -22.30 1.97 11.95
CA LEU A 215 -22.19 1.08 10.79
C LEU A 215 -21.67 -0.30 11.18
N VAL A 216 -20.59 -0.36 11.96
CA VAL A 216 -20.04 -1.62 12.48
C VAL A 216 -21.07 -2.35 13.34
N ALA A 217 -21.78 -1.65 14.24
CA ALA A 217 -22.81 -2.25 15.07
C ALA A 217 -23.94 -2.89 14.26
N ARG A 218 -24.44 -2.19 13.24
CA ARG A 218 -25.48 -2.72 12.34
C ARG A 218 -24.98 -3.89 11.50
N ALA A 219 -23.78 -3.78 10.94
CA ALA A 219 -23.18 -4.81 10.10
C ALA A 219 -22.89 -6.10 10.87
N THR A 220 -22.63 -6.01 12.18
CA THR A 220 -22.32 -7.16 13.04
C THR A 220 -23.53 -7.62 13.90
N GLY A 221 -24.70 -6.99 13.75
CA GLY A 221 -25.88 -7.33 14.55
C GLY A 221 -25.74 -7.00 16.04
N THR A 222 -24.77 -6.14 16.41
CA THR A 222 -24.54 -5.72 17.79
C THR A 222 -25.23 -4.38 18.06
N SER A 223 -25.65 -4.14 19.32
CA SER A 223 -26.18 -2.82 19.67
C SER A 223 -25.07 -1.76 19.61
N PRO A 224 -25.34 -0.55 19.07
CA PRO A 224 -24.41 0.57 19.22
C PRO A 224 -24.20 0.87 20.71
N LEU A 225 -22.97 1.24 21.07
CA LEU A 225 -22.69 1.74 22.42
C LEU A 225 -23.52 3.01 22.63
N ARG A 226 -24.34 3.03 23.70
CA ARG A 226 -25.08 4.22 24.10
C ARG A 226 -24.16 5.23 24.77
#